data_cfa9edd699179193c77d2d0839c72f87
#
_entry.id   cfa9edd699179193c77d2d0839c72f87
#
_cell.length_a   1.000
_cell.length_b   1.000
_cell.length_c   1.000
_cell.angle_alpha   90.00
_cell.angle_beta   90.00
_cell.angle_gamma   90.00
#
_symmetry.space_group_name_H-M   'P 1'
#
loop_
_entity.id
_entity.type
_entity.pdbx_description
1 polymer ?
#
loop_
_entity_poly.entity_id
_entity_poly.type
_entity_poly.pdbx_seq_one_letter_code
_entity_poly.pdbx_strand_id
1 'polypeptide(L)'
;MPELTSARFRARAWCHRYNSYFPPPESNPDFDSLNALRLGWLREILGAVSGDDVLIEPPFTVDYGCNVRVGERFYANFNLTILDCGLVTIGDRVMLGPNVSIFAATHETEVQSRRDNIEYTSPVTIGDDCWIGGHVVILPGVTIGKGCTIGAGSVVSRDIPAWSVAIGAPARVIKKVTPVD
;
A
#
# COMPACT_ATOMS: atom_id res chain seq x y z
N MET A 1 -19.79 -1.79 15.59
CA MET A 1 -20.35 -0.78 14.67
C MET A 1 -20.69 -1.48 13.35
N PRO A 2 -21.98 -1.62 13.02
CA PRO A 2 -22.42 -2.41 11.85
C PRO A 2 -21.84 -1.91 10.51
N GLU A 3 -21.66 -0.60 10.37
CA GLU A 3 -21.16 0.02 9.13
C GLU A 3 -19.71 -0.36 8.80
N LEU A 4 -18.83 -0.34 9.79
CA LEU A 4 -17.42 -0.74 9.61
C LEU A 4 -17.31 -2.23 9.28
N THR A 5 -18.10 -3.07 9.96
CA THR A 5 -18.14 -4.50 9.68
C THR A 5 -18.61 -4.78 8.24
N SER A 6 -19.64 -4.06 7.79
CA SER A 6 -20.16 -4.18 6.43
C SER A 6 -19.14 -3.69 5.39
N ALA A 7 -18.44 -2.57 5.68
CA ALA A 7 -17.40 -2.05 4.78
C ALA A 7 -16.23 -3.02 4.64
N ARG A 8 -15.74 -3.57 5.74
CA ARG A 8 -14.67 -4.59 5.76
C ARG A 8 -15.10 -5.88 5.02
N PHE A 9 -16.36 -6.29 5.17
CA PHE A 9 -16.88 -7.44 4.43
C PHE A 9 -16.92 -7.19 2.91
N ARG A 10 -17.35 -6.00 2.46
CA ARG A 10 -17.32 -5.61 1.04
C ARG A 10 -15.89 -5.62 0.49
N ALA A 11 -14.94 -5.06 1.25
CA ALA A 11 -13.52 -5.08 0.84
C ALA A 11 -12.98 -6.50 0.68
N ARG A 12 -13.32 -7.43 1.58
CA ARG A 12 -12.92 -8.85 1.45
C ARG A 12 -13.51 -9.52 0.22
N ALA A 13 -14.79 -9.27 -0.09
CA ALA A 13 -15.42 -9.80 -1.30
C ALA A 13 -14.75 -9.23 -2.56
N TRP A 14 -14.41 -7.95 -2.55
CA TRP A 14 -13.67 -7.31 -3.63
C TRP A 14 -12.26 -7.91 -3.78
N CYS A 15 -11.50 -8.06 -2.69
CA CYS A 15 -10.17 -8.68 -2.71
C CYS A 15 -10.24 -10.10 -3.30
N HIS A 16 -11.25 -10.89 -2.91
CA HIS A 16 -11.44 -12.23 -3.46
C HIS A 16 -11.64 -12.17 -4.98
N ARG A 17 -12.53 -11.30 -5.49
CA ARG A 17 -12.76 -11.10 -6.93
C ARG A 17 -11.49 -10.69 -7.65
N TYR A 18 -10.78 -9.67 -7.16
CA TYR A 18 -9.56 -9.13 -7.75
C TYR A 18 -8.46 -10.18 -7.85
N ASN A 19 -8.26 -10.95 -6.79
CA ASN A 19 -7.14 -11.86 -6.66
C ASN A 19 -7.34 -13.20 -7.37
N SER A 20 -8.60 -13.64 -7.55
CA SER A 20 -8.91 -14.94 -8.18
C SER A 20 -9.25 -14.83 -9.65
N TYR A 21 -9.49 -13.63 -10.18
CA TYR A 21 -9.90 -13.48 -11.56
C TYR A 21 -8.72 -13.58 -12.52
N PHE A 22 -8.90 -14.43 -13.52
CA PHE A 22 -8.12 -14.44 -14.75
C PHE A 22 -9.08 -14.69 -15.92
N PRO A 23 -8.96 -13.95 -17.05
CA PRO A 23 -9.88 -14.14 -18.18
C PRO A 23 -9.73 -15.53 -18.79
N PRO A 24 -10.81 -16.12 -19.27
CA PRO A 24 -10.78 -17.47 -19.86
C PRO A 24 -9.94 -17.45 -21.15
N PRO A 25 -9.17 -18.53 -21.44
CA PRO A 25 -8.28 -18.59 -22.61
C PRO A 25 -8.96 -18.31 -23.95
N GLU A 26 -10.22 -18.70 -24.09
CA GLU A 26 -11.02 -18.50 -25.30
C GLU A 26 -11.36 -17.03 -25.59
N SER A 27 -11.22 -16.12 -24.59
CA SER A 27 -11.37 -14.68 -24.77
C SER A 27 -10.15 -14.02 -25.41
N ASN A 28 -9.09 -14.80 -25.67
CA ASN A 28 -7.79 -14.32 -26.17
C ASN A 28 -7.28 -13.10 -25.39
N PRO A 29 -7.09 -13.22 -24.07
CA PRO A 29 -6.75 -12.11 -23.20
C PRO A 29 -5.37 -11.55 -23.55
N ASP A 30 -5.25 -10.24 -23.55
CA ASP A 30 -3.99 -9.54 -23.58
C ASP A 30 -3.76 -8.77 -22.27
N PHE A 31 -2.52 -8.33 -22.07
CA PHE A 31 -2.12 -7.62 -20.86
C PHE A 31 -2.88 -6.31 -20.67
N ASP A 32 -3.05 -5.54 -21.73
CA ASP A 32 -3.65 -4.21 -21.66
C ASP A 32 -5.12 -4.27 -21.28
N SER A 33 -5.87 -5.20 -21.89
CA SER A 33 -7.28 -5.44 -21.55
C SER A 33 -7.46 -5.88 -20.11
N LEU A 34 -6.60 -6.77 -19.61
CA LEU A 34 -6.66 -7.23 -18.22
C LEU A 34 -6.31 -6.10 -17.26
N ASN A 35 -5.29 -5.30 -17.60
CA ASN A 35 -4.87 -4.18 -16.78
C ASN A 35 -5.95 -3.08 -16.71
N ALA A 36 -6.58 -2.75 -17.83
CA ALA A 36 -7.69 -1.80 -17.88
C ALA A 36 -8.87 -2.26 -17.01
N LEU A 37 -9.20 -3.56 -17.05
CA LEU A 37 -10.23 -4.13 -16.20
C LEU A 37 -9.88 -4.00 -14.71
N ARG A 38 -8.65 -4.37 -14.33
CA ARG A 38 -8.15 -4.27 -12.96
C ARG A 38 -8.13 -2.83 -12.46
N LEU A 39 -7.71 -1.89 -13.30
CA LEU A 39 -7.74 -0.46 -13.00
C LEU A 39 -9.17 0.01 -12.70
N GLY A 40 -10.16 -0.44 -13.46
CA GLY A 40 -11.57 -0.19 -13.17
C GLY A 40 -11.96 -0.67 -11.78
N TRP A 41 -11.56 -1.88 -11.40
CA TRP A 41 -11.84 -2.43 -10.07
C TRP A 41 -11.07 -1.70 -8.94
N LEU A 42 -9.84 -1.28 -9.17
CA LEU A 42 -9.12 -0.46 -8.19
C LEU A 42 -9.87 0.85 -7.89
N ARG A 43 -10.44 1.50 -8.92
CA ARG A 43 -11.27 2.70 -8.77
C ARG A 43 -12.59 2.47 -8.05
N GLU A 44 -13.09 1.23 -7.99
CA GLU A 44 -14.29 0.88 -7.21
C GLU A 44 -14.03 0.86 -5.70
N ILE A 45 -12.83 0.47 -5.27
CA ILE A 45 -12.53 0.21 -3.87
C ILE A 45 -11.63 1.26 -3.23
N LEU A 46 -10.66 1.79 -3.97
CA LEU A 46 -9.71 2.76 -3.43
C LEU A 46 -10.33 4.15 -3.32
N GLY A 47 -9.90 4.90 -2.32
CA GLY A 47 -10.37 6.27 -2.07
C GLY A 47 -9.99 7.25 -3.18
N ALA A 48 -8.85 7.04 -3.84
CA ALA A 48 -8.46 7.74 -5.05
C ALA A 48 -7.42 6.96 -5.86
N VAL A 49 -7.53 7.02 -7.18
CA VAL A 49 -6.56 6.48 -8.14
C VAL A 49 -6.31 7.54 -9.19
N SER A 50 -5.10 8.10 -9.25
CA SER A 50 -4.72 9.14 -10.21
C SER A 50 -4.22 8.52 -11.51
N GLY A 51 -4.64 9.12 -12.65
CA GLY A 51 -4.21 8.66 -13.98
C GLY A 51 -4.70 7.27 -14.38
N ASP A 52 -4.23 6.80 -15.52
CA ASP A 52 -4.61 5.53 -16.15
C ASP A 52 -3.47 4.49 -16.15
N ASP A 53 -2.30 4.85 -15.67
CA ASP A 53 -1.11 4.00 -15.61
C ASP A 53 -0.82 3.59 -14.15
N VAL A 54 -1.76 2.83 -13.57
CA VAL A 54 -1.65 2.25 -12.22
C VAL A 54 -1.82 0.75 -12.31
N LEU A 55 -0.82 0.02 -11.80
CA LEU A 55 -0.81 -1.44 -11.80
C LEU A 55 -0.53 -1.98 -10.39
N ILE A 56 -1.39 -2.85 -9.91
CA ILE A 56 -1.18 -3.65 -8.70
C ILE A 56 -1.31 -5.12 -9.07
N GLU A 57 -0.21 -5.86 -8.94
CA GLU A 57 -0.23 -7.29 -9.20
C GLU A 57 -0.95 -8.05 -8.08
N PRO A 58 -1.84 -8.99 -8.43
CA PRO A 58 -2.46 -9.82 -7.41
C PRO A 58 -1.45 -10.83 -6.80
N PRO A 59 -1.68 -11.29 -5.54
CA PRO A 59 -2.75 -10.85 -4.66
C PRO A 59 -2.51 -9.47 -4.07
N PHE A 60 -3.61 -8.72 -3.92
CA PHE A 60 -3.66 -7.44 -3.20
C PHE A 60 -4.71 -7.51 -2.11
N THR A 61 -4.41 -7.01 -0.92
CA THR A 61 -5.29 -7.07 0.24
C THR A 61 -5.39 -5.71 0.93
N VAL A 62 -6.63 -5.29 1.19
CA VAL A 62 -6.95 -4.09 1.97
C VAL A 62 -7.97 -4.43 3.05
N ASP A 63 -8.02 -3.62 4.12
CA ASP A 63 -9.06 -3.73 5.14
C ASP A 63 -10.38 -3.09 4.67
N TYR A 64 -10.31 -1.89 4.12
CA TYR A 64 -11.46 -1.12 3.63
C TYR A 64 -11.28 -0.68 2.17
N GLY A 65 -10.07 -0.32 1.77
CA GLY A 65 -9.71 0.23 0.47
C GLY A 65 -9.99 1.74 0.36
N CYS A 66 -11.08 2.22 0.89
CA CYS A 66 -11.52 3.63 0.75
C CYS A 66 -10.58 4.66 1.40
N ASN A 67 -9.69 4.23 2.28
CA ASN A 67 -8.67 5.09 2.89
C ASN A 67 -7.32 5.03 2.16
N VAL A 68 -7.22 4.35 1.02
CA VAL A 68 -6.00 4.28 0.21
C VAL A 68 -6.11 5.25 -0.96
N ARG A 69 -5.08 6.06 -1.16
CA ARG A 69 -4.93 6.97 -2.30
C ARG A 69 -3.62 6.68 -3.00
N VAL A 70 -3.65 6.51 -4.32
CA VAL A 70 -2.47 6.25 -5.13
C VAL A 70 -2.33 7.28 -6.24
N GLY A 71 -1.09 7.72 -6.47
CA GLY A 71 -0.71 8.66 -7.51
C GLY A 71 -0.60 8.02 -8.90
N GLU A 72 -0.19 8.83 -9.87
CA GLU A 72 0.02 8.41 -11.25
C GLU A 72 1.22 7.46 -11.38
N ARG A 73 1.18 6.53 -12.32
CA ARG A 73 2.26 5.59 -12.62
C ARG A 73 2.71 4.78 -11.39
N PHE A 74 1.75 4.48 -10.49
CA PHE A 74 2.00 3.63 -9.34
C PHE A 74 2.08 2.17 -9.77
N TYR A 75 3.13 1.49 -9.33
CA TYR A 75 3.30 0.05 -9.52
C TYR A 75 3.48 -0.67 -8.20
N ALA A 76 2.73 -1.74 -7.97
CA ALA A 76 2.97 -2.67 -6.86
C ALA A 76 3.05 -4.11 -7.35
N ASN A 77 4.10 -4.79 -6.90
CA ASN A 77 4.31 -6.21 -7.16
C ASN A 77 3.45 -7.09 -6.23
N PHE A 78 3.55 -8.41 -6.35
CA PHE A 78 2.71 -9.41 -5.70
C PHE A 78 2.63 -9.28 -4.18
N ASN A 79 1.48 -9.63 -3.61
CA ASN A 79 1.23 -9.71 -2.17
C ASN A 79 1.33 -8.36 -1.44
N LEU A 80 0.94 -7.26 -2.07
CA LEU A 80 0.77 -6.00 -1.35
C LEU A 80 -0.36 -6.13 -0.32
N THR A 81 -0.08 -5.74 0.93
CA THR A 81 -1.06 -5.70 2.01
C THR A 81 -1.11 -4.30 2.61
N ILE A 82 -2.30 -3.68 2.65
CA ILE A 82 -2.51 -2.39 3.28
C ILE A 82 -3.63 -2.50 4.32
N LEU A 83 -3.29 -2.31 5.61
CA LEU A 83 -4.28 -2.20 6.67
C LEU A 83 -4.69 -0.74 6.80
N ASP A 84 -5.66 -0.35 6.01
CA ASP A 84 -6.11 1.03 5.84
C ASP A 84 -7.24 1.43 6.81
N CYS A 85 -7.11 1.09 8.10
CA CYS A 85 -7.99 1.67 9.13
C CYS A 85 -7.77 3.19 9.25
N GLY A 86 -6.56 3.69 8.94
CA GLY A 86 -6.21 5.10 8.76
C GLY A 86 -5.85 5.40 7.30
N LEU A 87 -5.71 6.69 6.99
CA LEU A 87 -5.37 7.15 5.64
C LEU A 87 -3.97 6.68 5.21
N VAL A 88 -3.88 6.10 4.02
CA VAL A 88 -2.63 5.76 3.35
C VAL A 88 -2.55 6.52 2.03
N THR A 89 -1.53 7.36 1.89
CA THR A 89 -1.31 8.16 0.67
C THR A 89 0.01 7.76 0.03
N ILE A 90 -0.04 7.37 -1.24
CA ILE A 90 1.12 6.98 -2.04
C ILE A 90 1.19 7.94 -3.23
N GLY A 91 2.33 8.59 -3.40
CA GLY A 91 2.57 9.57 -4.44
C GLY A 91 2.73 8.98 -5.84
N ASP A 92 3.16 9.83 -6.76
CA ASP A 92 3.34 9.48 -8.17
C ASP A 92 4.63 8.68 -8.39
N ARG A 93 4.63 7.78 -9.38
CA ARG A 93 5.80 7.01 -9.83
C ARG A 93 6.44 6.18 -8.71
N VAL A 94 5.64 5.79 -7.72
CA VAL A 94 6.11 4.92 -6.64
C VAL A 94 6.10 3.47 -7.11
N MET A 95 7.17 2.74 -6.80
CA MET A 95 7.29 1.31 -7.07
C MET A 95 7.43 0.53 -5.78
N LEU A 96 6.57 -0.47 -5.60
CA LEU A 96 6.64 -1.41 -4.48
C LEU A 96 7.05 -2.80 -4.96
N GLY A 97 8.06 -3.37 -4.30
CA GLY A 97 8.45 -4.77 -4.49
C GLY A 97 7.42 -5.75 -3.89
N PRO A 98 7.62 -7.07 -4.08
CA PRO A 98 6.68 -8.07 -3.58
C PRO A 98 6.66 -8.12 -2.05
N ASN A 99 5.50 -8.51 -1.50
CA ASN A 99 5.29 -8.71 -0.06
C ASN A 99 5.52 -7.42 0.79
N VAL A 100 5.25 -6.25 0.23
CA VAL A 100 5.24 -5.01 1.01
C VAL A 100 3.99 -4.96 1.86
N SER A 101 4.16 -4.53 3.13
CA SER A 101 3.06 -4.36 4.08
C SER A 101 3.05 -2.93 4.62
N ILE A 102 1.89 -2.28 4.55
CA ILE A 102 1.66 -0.91 5.04
C ILE A 102 0.57 -0.96 6.09
N PHE A 103 0.90 -0.54 7.30
CA PHE A 103 -0.03 -0.56 8.43
C PHE A 103 -0.35 0.85 8.89
N ALA A 104 -1.61 1.25 8.78
CA ALA A 104 -2.12 2.51 9.33
C ALA A 104 -2.92 2.30 10.62
N ALA A 105 -2.86 1.09 11.20
CA ALA A 105 -3.52 0.70 12.43
C ALA A 105 -2.54 0.13 13.45
N THR A 106 -2.82 0.35 14.73
CA THR A 106 -2.04 -0.18 15.85
C THR A 106 -2.90 -0.39 17.08
N HIS A 107 -2.36 -1.11 18.04
CA HIS A 107 -2.94 -1.29 19.38
C HIS A 107 -1.95 -0.79 20.43
N GLU A 108 -2.47 -0.42 21.59
CA GLU A 108 -1.63 -0.13 22.75
C GLU A 108 -0.88 -1.36 23.22
N THR A 109 0.29 -1.13 23.80
CA THR A 109 1.06 -2.20 24.46
C THR A 109 0.38 -2.67 25.75
N GLU A 110 -0.41 -1.81 26.38
CA GLU A 110 -1.17 -2.14 27.57
C GLU A 110 -2.27 -3.17 27.29
N VAL A 111 -2.27 -4.24 28.10
CA VAL A 111 -3.16 -5.39 27.89
C VAL A 111 -4.63 -5.00 28.02
N GLN A 112 -4.98 -4.12 28.96
CA GLN A 112 -6.36 -3.76 29.19
C GLN A 112 -6.98 -3.03 27.98
N SER A 113 -6.24 -2.12 27.35
CA SER A 113 -6.70 -1.43 26.14
C SER A 113 -7.07 -2.42 25.01
N ARG A 114 -6.25 -3.48 24.83
CA ARG A 114 -6.56 -4.55 23.85
C ARG A 114 -7.76 -5.40 24.25
N ARG A 115 -7.96 -5.67 25.55
CA ARG A 115 -9.16 -6.36 26.04
C ARG A 115 -10.43 -5.55 25.80
N ASP A 116 -10.31 -4.22 25.84
CA ASP A 116 -11.40 -3.28 25.59
C ASP A 116 -11.63 -3.06 24.08
N ASN A 117 -10.90 -3.81 23.22
CA ASN A 117 -10.93 -3.72 21.75
C ASN A 117 -10.64 -2.31 21.21
N ILE A 118 -9.75 -1.58 21.88
CA ILE A 118 -9.34 -0.25 21.41
C ILE A 118 -8.26 -0.40 20.33
N GLU A 119 -8.52 0.21 19.19
CA GLU A 119 -7.61 0.30 18.06
C GLU A 119 -7.34 1.77 17.73
N TYR A 120 -6.09 2.09 17.43
CA TYR A 120 -5.67 3.44 17.03
C TYR A 120 -5.22 3.44 15.59
N THR A 121 -5.36 4.58 14.94
CA THR A 121 -4.90 4.75 13.56
C THR A 121 -3.96 5.94 13.47
N SER A 122 -2.95 5.82 12.61
CA SER A 122 -2.07 6.92 12.24
C SER A 122 -1.80 6.86 10.75
N PRO A 123 -1.91 7.99 10.03
CA PRO A 123 -1.76 8.00 8.58
C PRO A 123 -0.35 7.59 8.16
N VAL A 124 -0.25 6.97 6.98
CA VAL A 124 1.04 6.67 6.34
C VAL A 124 1.13 7.43 5.02
N THR A 125 2.28 8.03 4.76
CA THR A 125 2.53 8.76 3.52
C THR A 125 3.83 8.28 2.86
N ILE A 126 3.77 7.98 1.56
CA ILE A 126 4.92 7.69 0.73
C ILE A 126 4.95 8.75 -0.37
N GLY A 127 6.00 9.56 -0.41
CA GLY A 127 6.18 10.61 -1.41
C GLY A 127 6.49 10.06 -2.79
N ASP A 128 6.46 10.94 -3.78
CA ASP A 128 6.70 10.61 -5.19
C ASP A 128 8.09 9.97 -5.40
N ASP A 129 8.23 9.24 -6.50
CA ASP A 129 9.51 8.68 -6.97
C ASP A 129 10.19 7.74 -5.98
N CYS A 130 9.45 7.13 -5.06
CA CYS A 130 10.00 6.18 -4.09
C CYS A 130 10.06 4.75 -4.66
N TRP A 131 11.15 4.06 -4.33
CA TRP A 131 11.25 2.61 -4.53
C TRP A 131 11.31 1.89 -3.18
N ILE A 132 10.32 1.07 -2.91
CA ILE A 132 10.19 0.26 -1.70
C ILE A 132 10.50 -1.19 -2.06
N GLY A 133 11.59 -1.71 -1.53
CA GLY A 133 12.03 -3.09 -1.78
C GLY A 133 11.08 -4.15 -1.24
N GLY A 134 11.23 -5.38 -1.72
CA GLY A 134 10.36 -6.48 -1.28
C GLY A 134 10.47 -6.77 0.22
N HIS A 135 9.39 -7.29 0.81
CA HIS A 135 9.28 -7.60 2.25
C HIS A 135 9.50 -6.41 3.19
N VAL A 136 9.32 -5.19 2.71
CA VAL A 136 9.35 -4.00 3.56
C VAL A 136 8.04 -3.90 4.36
N VAL A 137 8.17 -3.56 5.63
CA VAL A 137 7.04 -3.23 6.51
C VAL A 137 7.11 -1.75 6.87
N ILE A 138 6.01 -1.02 6.65
CA ILE A 138 5.87 0.39 7.02
C ILE A 138 4.86 0.50 8.15
N LEU A 139 5.29 1.08 9.28
CA LEU A 139 4.49 1.17 10.50
C LEU A 139 3.60 2.41 10.52
N PRO A 140 2.56 2.43 11.37
CA PRO A 140 1.63 3.55 11.48
C PRO A 140 2.32 4.88 11.79
N GLY A 141 1.84 5.95 11.18
CA GLY A 141 2.34 7.31 11.39
C GLY A 141 3.59 7.69 10.59
N VAL A 142 4.14 6.78 9.78
CA VAL A 142 5.38 7.01 9.04
C VAL A 142 5.14 7.86 7.79
N THR A 143 6.02 8.84 7.59
CA THR A 143 6.18 9.57 6.33
C THR A 143 7.52 9.23 5.67
N ILE A 144 7.47 8.70 4.46
CA ILE A 144 8.64 8.52 3.59
C ILE A 144 8.64 9.66 2.59
N GLY A 145 9.66 10.52 2.65
CA GLY A 145 9.82 11.65 1.74
C GLY A 145 10.06 11.21 0.30
N LYS A 146 9.84 12.12 -0.66
CA LYS A 146 10.00 11.83 -2.10
C LYS A 146 11.42 11.36 -2.46
N GLY A 147 11.53 10.56 -3.52
CA GLY A 147 12.80 10.09 -4.06
C GLY A 147 13.58 9.14 -3.15
N CYS A 148 12.90 8.46 -2.22
CA CYS A 148 13.55 7.53 -1.31
C CYS A 148 13.66 6.11 -1.89
N THR A 149 14.70 5.41 -1.49
CA THR A 149 14.83 3.96 -1.67
C THR A 149 14.83 3.27 -0.32
N ILE A 150 13.93 2.33 -0.11
CA ILE A 150 13.89 1.47 1.08
C ILE A 150 14.36 0.07 0.69
N GLY A 151 15.46 -0.38 1.26
CA GLY A 151 16.02 -1.70 0.94
C GLY A 151 15.12 -2.84 1.41
N ALA A 152 15.15 -3.94 0.67
CA ALA A 152 14.32 -5.11 0.95
C ALA A 152 14.49 -5.64 2.38
N GLY A 153 13.40 -6.15 2.97
CA GLY A 153 13.37 -6.68 4.33
C GLY A 153 13.44 -5.63 5.44
N SER A 154 13.33 -4.35 5.11
CA SER A 154 13.39 -3.28 6.11
C SER A 154 12.09 -3.11 6.87
N VAL A 155 12.18 -2.64 8.13
CA VAL A 155 11.04 -2.21 8.94
C VAL A 155 11.14 -0.71 9.17
N VAL A 156 10.29 0.06 8.51
CA VAL A 156 10.26 1.52 8.61
C VAL A 156 9.35 1.93 9.76
N SER A 157 9.97 2.31 10.88
CA SER A 157 9.29 2.66 12.13
C SER A 157 9.39 4.15 12.48
N ARG A 158 9.98 4.96 11.61
CA ARG A 158 10.14 6.42 11.75
C ARG A 158 10.21 7.06 10.37
N ASP A 159 9.95 8.34 10.31
CA ASP A 159 10.03 9.10 9.08
C ASP A 159 11.39 8.98 8.40
N ILE A 160 11.35 8.91 7.08
CA ILE A 160 12.54 8.91 6.23
C ILE A 160 12.57 10.23 5.45
N PRO A 161 13.60 11.05 5.62
CA PRO A 161 13.70 12.32 4.91
C PRO A 161 13.89 12.08 3.41
N ALA A 162 13.32 12.97 2.59
CA ALA A 162 13.41 12.88 1.13
C ALA A 162 14.84 12.63 0.62
N TRP A 163 14.93 12.00 -0.54
CA TRP A 163 16.18 11.73 -1.24
C TRP A 163 17.16 10.89 -0.41
N SER A 164 16.65 9.86 0.24
CA SER A 164 17.44 9.00 1.13
C SER A 164 17.36 7.54 0.72
N VAL A 165 18.43 6.80 0.98
CA VAL A 165 18.41 5.34 0.99
C VAL A 165 18.40 4.88 2.44
N ALA A 166 17.42 4.07 2.82
CA ALA A 166 17.30 3.49 4.15
C ALA A 166 17.19 1.97 4.11
N ILE A 167 17.84 1.30 5.06
CA ILE A 167 17.81 -0.17 5.16
C ILE A 167 17.73 -0.62 6.63
N GLY A 168 17.28 -1.84 6.84
CA GLY A 168 17.36 -2.57 8.11
C GLY A 168 16.07 -2.58 8.91
N ALA A 169 16.11 -3.28 10.04
CA ALA A 169 15.01 -3.41 10.99
C ALA A 169 15.52 -3.05 12.41
N PRO A 170 15.27 -1.84 12.89
CA PRO A 170 14.58 -0.73 12.26
C PRO A 170 15.38 -0.06 11.15
N ALA A 171 14.71 0.45 10.12
CA ALA A 171 15.34 1.12 8.99
C ALA A 171 16.14 2.36 9.42
N ARG A 172 17.33 2.53 8.84
CA ARG A 172 18.20 3.69 9.07
C ARG A 172 18.68 4.23 7.73
N VAL A 173 18.73 5.54 7.63
CA VAL A 173 19.32 6.23 6.47
C VAL A 173 20.81 5.93 6.41
N ILE A 174 21.27 5.39 5.29
CA ILE A 174 22.67 5.03 5.05
C ILE A 174 23.36 5.96 4.06
N LYS A 175 22.60 6.61 3.18
CA LYS A 175 23.12 7.61 2.26
C LYS A 175 22.03 8.52 1.71
N LYS A 176 22.41 9.62 1.12
CA LYS A 176 21.57 10.49 0.31
C LYS A 176 21.72 10.19 -1.17
N VAL A 177 20.66 10.43 -1.93
CA VAL A 177 20.69 10.43 -3.40
C VAL A 177 20.52 11.85 -3.92
N THR A 178 21.03 12.09 -5.12
CA THR A 178 20.91 13.41 -5.75
C THR A 178 19.45 13.70 -6.08
N PRO A 179 18.89 14.83 -5.61
CA PRO A 179 17.56 15.25 -6.02
C PRO A 179 17.49 15.44 -7.53
N VAL A 180 16.33 15.08 -8.11
CA VAL A 180 15.96 15.41 -9.48
C VAL A 180 14.69 16.25 -9.45
N ASP A 181 14.56 17.20 -10.40
CA ASP A 181 13.42 18.11 -10.56
C ASP A 181 12.21 17.41 -11.20
#